data_74e83b9322091ad78f046bd0628a9bc2
#
_entry.id   74e83b9322091ad78f046bd0628a9bc2
#
_cell.length_a   1.000
_cell.length_b   1.000
_cell.length_c   1.000
_cell.angle_alpha   90.00
_cell.angle_beta   90.00
_cell.angle_gamma   90.00
#
_symmetry.space_group_name_H-M   'P 1'
#
loop_
_entity.id
_entity.type
_entity.pdbx_description
1 polymer ?
#
loop_
_entity_poly.entity_id
_entity_poly.type
_entity_poly.pdbx_seq_one_letter_code
_entity_poly.pdbx_strand_id
1 'polypeptide(L)'
;MINEIICPECKGKEIVRRGYIETRLSGKKQRYYCKSCSKKFIPQNPFFRMRNTPEKITCALDLFFRGLSTRGVQEHFKAFFPHNSDHSTILRWARKFSLKIASFTDNLKLNTGNYIELDEMEYHRRKSHKQKRGVDKNWFIDSIDIKTRFMVSSAYVKHRSMNSIKQVLSRIKEKSSNIQTITTDGLTAYQNIVKKTFGYNIKIRKYLVEHKVVNASRGEGFNIWVERMHNTIRHRTKTFRGFHGSLGSAYALMKGIEIYYNFIKKHESLKGKTPSELAVPKLKLGVNKWLDLIMLS
;
A
#
# COMPACT_ATOMS: atom_id res chain seq x y z
N MET A 1 20.11 -12.37 0.30
CA MET A 1 20.66 -12.04 -1.03
C MET A 1 21.56 -10.84 -0.87
N ILE A 2 22.85 -10.95 -1.18
CA ILE A 2 23.78 -9.82 -1.19
C ILE A 2 23.39 -8.97 -2.39
N ASN A 3 22.78 -7.80 -2.18
CA ASN A 3 22.45 -6.89 -3.27
C ASN A 3 23.76 -6.50 -3.97
N GLU A 4 23.85 -6.80 -5.25
CA GLU A 4 24.99 -6.42 -6.10
C GLU A 4 25.15 -4.89 -6.07
N ILE A 5 26.31 -4.41 -5.65
CA ILE A 5 26.58 -2.97 -5.54
C ILE A 5 26.85 -2.42 -6.94
N ILE A 6 25.99 -1.51 -7.38
CA ILE A 6 26.05 -0.88 -8.70
C ILE A 6 26.40 0.61 -8.53
N CYS A 7 27.16 1.17 -9.44
CA CYS A 7 27.47 2.59 -9.45
C CYS A 7 26.18 3.44 -9.64
N PRO A 8 25.89 4.41 -8.78
CA PRO A 8 24.71 5.25 -8.93
C PRO A 8 24.76 6.17 -10.17
N GLU A 9 25.93 6.46 -10.70
CA GLU A 9 26.15 7.35 -11.85
C GLU A 9 26.04 6.59 -13.18
N CYS A 10 26.99 5.68 -13.44
CA CYS A 10 27.10 5.02 -14.72
C CYS A 10 26.46 3.62 -14.76
N LYS A 11 25.90 3.14 -13.61
CA LYS A 11 25.33 1.79 -13.46
C LYS A 11 26.33 0.64 -13.67
N GLY A 12 27.62 0.95 -13.77
CA GLY A 12 28.69 -0.03 -13.91
C GLY A 12 28.82 -0.92 -12.68
N LYS A 13 29.29 -2.15 -12.87
CA LYS A 13 29.44 -3.19 -11.83
C LYS A 13 30.88 -3.31 -11.31
N GLU A 14 31.85 -2.69 -11.97
CA GLU A 14 33.25 -2.73 -11.55
C GLU A 14 33.49 -1.83 -10.35
N ILE A 15 33.11 -2.33 -9.17
CA ILE A 15 33.12 -1.60 -7.91
C ILE A 15 34.14 -2.17 -6.96
N VAL A 16 34.99 -1.31 -6.41
CA VAL A 16 35.96 -1.67 -5.36
C VAL A 16 35.70 -0.95 -4.06
N ARG A 17 36.02 -1.59 -2.93
CA ARG A 17 35.95 -0.94 -1.60
C ARG A 17 37.07 0.09 -1.49
N ARG A 18 36.75 1.29 -0.97
CA ARG A 18 37.72 2.38 -0.81
C ARG A 18 37.57 3.08 0.53
N GLY A 19 37.97 2.38 1.57
CA GLY A 19 37.95 2.91 2.95
C GLY A 19 36.56 3.13 3.50
N TYR A 20 36.47 3.82 4.60
CA TYR A 20 35.25 4.10 5.34
C TYR A 20 35.03 5.60 5.48
N ILE A 21 33.79 5.97 5.71
CA ILE A 21 33.41 7.33 6.14
C ILE A 21 32.60 7.21 7.42
N GLU A 22 32.90 8.05 8.38
CA GLU A 22 32.12 8.14 9.59
C GLU A 22 30.95 9.12 9.41
N THR A 23 29.77 8.73 9.81
CA THR A 23 28.58 9.56 9.73
C THR A 23 27.96 9.71 11.11
N ARG A 24 27.55 10.93 11.47
CA ARG A 24 27.01 11.26 12.80
C ARG A 24 25.85 10.35 13.26
N LEU A 25 25.02 9.86 12.33
CA LEU A 25 23.79 9.12 12.65
C LEU A 25 23.86 7.61 12.35
N SER A 26 24.80 7.18 11.52
CA SER A 26 24.87 5.79 11.07
C SER A 26 26.26 5.19 11.26
N GLY A 27 27.12 5.86 12.02
CA GLY A 27 28.48 5.40 12.31
C GLY A 27 29.34 5.22 11.06
N LYS A 28 30.22 4.25 11.12
CA LYS A 28 31.21 3.94 10.08
C LYS A 28 30.54 3.23 8.88
N LYS A 29 30.62 3.83 7.68
CA LYS A 29 30.05 3.27 6.43
C LYS A 29 31.14 2.97 5.42
N GLN A 30 31.03 1.83 4.74
CA GLN A 30 31.91 1.45 3.65
C GLN A 30 31.73 2.39 2.46
N ARG A 31 32.80 3.00 1.98
CA ARG A 31 32.84 3.78 0.75
C ARG A 31 33.33 2.92 -0.40
N TYR A 32 32.78 3.14 -1.58
CA TYR A 32 33.09 2.42 -2.79
C TYR A 32 33.61 3.36 -3.88
N TYR A 33 34.30 2.77 -4.83
CA TYR A 33 34.84 3.45 -5.99
C TYR A 33 34.47 2.67 -7.24
N CYS A 34 33.91 3.34 -8.24
CA CYS A 34 33.61 2.76 -9.54
C CYS A 34 34.81 2.93 -10.46
N LYS A 35 35.36 1.83 -11.00
CA LYS A 35 36.48 1.87 -11.94
C LYS A 35 36.08 2.49 -13.28
N SER A 36 34.82 2.27 -13.73
CA SER A 36 34.35 2.72 -15.05
C SER A 36 34.19 4.24 -15.15
N CYS A 37 33.74 4.94 -14.10
CA CYS A 37 33.52 6.39 -14.12
C CYS A 37 34.23 7.18 -13.03
N SER A 38 35.14 6.53 -12.29
CA SER A 38 35.93 7.12 -11.21
C SER A 38 35.13 7.72 -10.06
N LYS A 39 33.81 7.45 -9.96
CA LYS A 39 32.94 7.96 -8.90
C LYS A 39 33.19 7.27 -7.57
N LYS A 40 33.43 8.07 -6.53
CA LYS A 40 33.42 7.60 -5.12
C LYS A 40 32.02 7.75 -4.55
N PHE A 41 31.46 6.71 -3.96
CA PHE A 41 30.11 6.74 -3.44
C PHE A 41 29.93 5.83 -2.21
N ILE A 42 28.84 6.05 -1.50
CA ILE A 42 28.31 5.16 -0.47
C ILE A 42 27.01 4.60 -1.03
N PRO A 43 26.75 3.28 -0.95
CA PRO A 43 25.48 2.72 -1.39
C PRO A 43 24.33 3.46 -0.74
N GLN A 44 23.41 3.97 -1.59
CA GLN A 44 22.26 4.68 -1.10
C GLN A 44 21.19 3.65 -0.69
N ASN A 45 20.82 3.68 0.56
CA ASN A 45 19.64 2.96 1.03
C ASN A 45 18.42 3.91 1.02
N PRO A 46 17.19 3.42 1.20
CA PRO A 46 15.98 4.23 1.24
C PRO A 46 15.98 5.36 2.27
N PHE A 47 16.85 5.27 3.29
CA PHE A 47 17.01 6.26 4.36
C PHE A 47 18.21 7.21 4.15
N PHE A 48 18.79 7.20 2.94
CA PHE A 48 19.92 8.09 2.64
C PHE A 48 19.54 9.56 2.89
N ARG A 49 20.44 10.31 3.56
CA ARG A 49 20.26 11.71 4.00
C ARG A 49 19.08 11.94 4.96
N MET A 50 18.53 10.90 5.57
CA MET A 50 17.54 11.07 6.63
C MET A 50 18.26 11.41 7.96
N ARG A 51 17.67 12.38 8.70
CA ARG A 51 18.21 12.82 10.01
C ARG A 51 17.80 11.90 11.17
N ASN A 52 16.88 10.98 10.94
CA ASN A 52 16.40 10.03 11.94
C ASN A 52 16.77 8.61 11.54
N THR A 53 16.92 7.74 12.52
CA THR A 53 17.26 6.34 12.29
C THR A 53 16.11 5.61 11.61
N PRO A 54 16.39 4.53 10.84
CA PRO A 54 15.35 3.71 10.21
C PRO A 54 14.32 3.19 11.22
N GLU A 55 14.77 2.78 12.42
CA GLU A 55 13.92 2.23 13.49
C GLU A 55 12.91 3.29 13.97
N LYS A 56 13.36 4.52 14.20
CA LYS A 56 12.49 5.62 14.61
C LYS A 56 11.47 5.97 13.53
N ILE A 57 11.89 5.97 12.24
CA ILE A 57 11.00 6.25 11.12
C ILE A 57 9.94 5.14 10.99
N THR A 58 10.35 3.88 11.06
CA THR A 58 9.41 2.75 10.97
C THR A 58 8.49 2.65 12.18
N CYS A 59 8.96 3.00 13.37
CA CYS A 59 8.12 3.18 14.56
C CYS A 59 7.05 4.24 14.34
N ALA A 60 7.42 5.40 13.74
CA ALA A 60 6.45 6.43 13.39
C ALA A 60 5.37 5.94 12.43
N LEU A 61 5.77 5.18 11.39
CA LEU A 61 4.83 4.58 10.43
C LEU A 61 3.88 3.60 11.14
N ASP A 62 4.42 2.75 11.98
CA ASP A 62 3.62 1.74 12.69
C ASP A 62 2.59 2.39 13.61
N LEU A 63 2.99 3.34 14.44
CA LEU A 63 2.10 4.08 15.33
C LEU A 63 1.02 4.84 14.54
N PHE A 64 1.42 5.54 13.47
CA PHE A 64 0.49 6.31 12.66
C PHE A 64 -0.56 5.43 11.96
N PHE A 65 -0.13 4.35 11.29
CA PHE A 65 -1.07 3.46 10.61
C PHE A 65 -1.87 2.55 11.56
N ARG A 66 -1.43 2.41 12.82
CA ARG A 66 -2.25 1.81 13.90
C ARG A 66 -3.34 2.72 14.41
N GLY A 67 -3.32 4.01 14.08
CA GLY A 67 -4.42 4.93 14.37
C GLY A 67 -4.05 6.14 15.23
N LEU A 68 -2.77 6.32 15.65
CA LEU A 68 -2.37 7.56 16.30
C LEU A 68 -2.37 8.71 15.28
N SER A 69 -2.77 9.90 15.74
CA SER A 69 -2.55 11.11 14.94
C SER A 69 -1.06 11.43 14.85
N THR A 70 -0.66 12.21 13.84
CA THR A 70 0.76 12.65 13.75
C THR A 70 1.23 13.44 14.96
N ARG A 71 0.32 14.17 15.62
CA ARG A 71 0.60 14.85 16.90
C ARG A 71 0.75 13.86 18.04
N GLY A 72 -0.10 12.83 18.10
CA GLY A 72 0.04 11.75 19.07
C GLY A 72 1.35 10.99 18.95
N VAL A 73 1.81 10.72 17.70
CA VAL A 73 3.14 10.13 17.46
C VAL A 73 4.26 11.08 17.90
N GLN A 74 4.12 12.39 17.67
CA GLN A 74 5.07 13.39 18.14
C GLN A 74 5.17 13.40 19.68
N GLU A 75 4.04 13.38 20.39
CA GLU A 75 4.03 13.33 21.86
C GLU A 75 4.64 12.01 22.38
N HIS A 76 4.33 10.89 21.75
CA HIS A 76 4.99 9.61 22.06
C HIS A 76 6.52 9.72 21.92
N PHE A 77 7.00 10.34 20.84
CA PHE A 77 8.45 10.50 20.63
C PHE A 77 9.12 11.42 21.63
N LYS A 78 8.44 12.45 22.12
CA LYS A 78 8.95 13.31 23.21
C LYS A 78 9.22 12.53 24.49
N ALA A 79 8.38 11.54 24.79
CA ALA A 79 8.51 10.73 25.99
C ALA A 79 9.60 9.65 25.89
N PHE A 80 9.83 9.10 24.70
CA PHE A 80 10.66 7.89 24.54
C PHE A 80 11.95 8.07 23.73
N PHE A 81 12.16 9.20 23.07
CA PHE A 81 13.34 9.45 22.24
C PHE A 81 14.01 10.78 22.61
N PRO A 82 15.34 10.85 22.62
CA PRO A 82 16.09 12.06 23.00
C PRO A 82 15.89 13.22 22.02
N HIS A 83 15.54 12.92 20.77
CA HIS A 83 15.28 13.92 19.74
C HIS A 83 13.87 13.79 19.23
N ASN A 84 13.10 14.86 19.34
CA ASN A 84 11.73 14.89 18.83
C ASN A 84 11.70 15.00 17.30
N SER A 85 10.60 14.54 16.71
CA SER A 85 10.29 14.72 15.30
C SER A 85 8.93 15.41 15.15
N ASP A 86 8.92 16.54 14.48
CA ASP A 86 7.71 17.32 14.26
C ASP A 86 6.63 16.52 13.51
N HIS A 87 5.36 16.75 13.84
CA HIS A 87 4.21 16.06 13.26
C HIS A 87 4.15 16.16 11.73
N SER A 88 4.60 17.27 11.16
CA SER A 88 4.68 17.45 9.70
C SER A 88 5.75 16.56 9.07
N THR A 89 6.84 16.30 9.79
CA THR A 89 7.89 15.37 9.37
C THR A 89 7.37 13.93 9.38
N ILE A 90 6.62 13.54 10.41
CA ILE A 90 5.96 12.22 10.50
C ILE A 90 5.01 12.03 9.32
N LEU A 91 4.21 13.02 8.99
CA LEU A 91 3.30 12.96 7.84
C LEU A 91 4.06 12.83 6.50
N ARG A 92 5.20 13.53 6.35
CA ARG A 92 6.07 13.39 5.17
C ARG A 92 6.64 11.98 5.06
N TRP A 93 7.06 11.36 6.18
CA TRP A 93 7.51 9.97 6.18
C TRP A 93 6.39 9.00 5.78
N ALA A 94 5.21 9.17 6.37
CA ALA A 94 4.05 8.34 6.03
C ALA A 94 3.77 8.37 4.51
N ARG A 95 3.74 9.55 3.89
CA ARG A 95 3.51 9.68 2.45
C ARG A 95 4.65 9.12 1.60
N LYS A 96 5.89 9.48 1.93
CA LYS A 96 7.09 9.06 1.19
C LYS A 96 7.21 7.54 1.16
N PHE A 97 7.18 6.91 2.32
CA PHE A 97 7.42 5.48 2.42
C PHE A 97 6.22 4.64 1.98
N SER A 98 4.99 5.13 2.14
CA SER A 98 3.83 4.47 1.54
C SER A 98 3.93 4.37 0.02
N LEU A 99 4.29 5.44 -0.67
CA LEU A 99 4.46 5.41 -2.12
C LEU A 99 5.65 4.56 -2.54
N LYS A 100 6.75 4.62 -1.79
CA LYS A 100 7.92 3.80 -2.07
C LYS A 100 7.61 2.31 -1.92
N ILE A 101 6.95 1.89 -0.83
CA ILE A 101 6.56 0.50 -0.62
C ILE A 101 5.52 0.08 -1.69
N ALA A 102 4.56 0.96 -2.02
CA ALA A 102 3.54 0.68 -3.02
C ALA A 102 4.16 0.35 -4.39
N SER A 103 5.26 1.00 -4.79
CA SER A 103 5.94 0.68 -6.05
C SER A 103 6.47 -0.76 -6.12
N PHE A 104 6.78 -1.37 -4.99
CA PHE A 104 7.15 -2.77 -4.87
C PHE A 104 5.91 -3.67 -4.77
N THR A 105 4.99 -3.36 -3.83
CA THR A 105 3.85 -4.23 -3.52
C THR A 105 2.79 -4.28 -4.62
N ASP A 106 2.67 -3.22 -5.41
CA ASP A 106 1.75 -3.19 -6.55
C ASP A 106 2.14 -4.14 -7.69
N ASN A 107 3.41 -4.58 -7.74
CA ASN A 107 3.92 -5.52 -8.74
C ASN A 107 3.94 -6.99 -8.27
N LEU A 108 3.52 -7.27 -7.04
CA LEU A 108 3.51 -8.63 -6.51
C LEU A 108 2.45 -9.49 -7.21
N LYS A 109 2.84 -10.71 -7.57
CA LYS A 109 1.91 -11.76 -7.98
C LYS A 109 1.35 -12.45 -6.73
N LEU A 110 0.06 -12.65 -6.71
CA LEU A 110 -0.66 -13.11 -5.53
C LEU A 110 -1.17 -14.54 -5.72
N ASN A 111 -1.01 -15.35 -4.69
CA ASN A 111 -1.68 -16.64 -4.58
C ASN A 111 -3.05 -16.43 -3.91
N THR A 112 -4.00 -15.89 -4.66
CA THR A 112 -5.36 -15.65 -4.19
C THR A 112 -6.20 -16.92 -4.19
N GLY A 113 -7.36 -16.85 -3.52
CA GLY A 113 -8.46 -17.79 -3.75
C GLY A 113 -9.19 -17.54 -5.07
N ASN A 114 -10.33 -18.19 -5.21
CA ASN A 114 -11.14 -18.13 -6.43
C ASN A 114 -12.19 -17.01 -6.39
N TYR A 115 -12.43 -16.41 -5.23
CA TYR A 115 -13.54 -15.50 -4.97
C TYR A 115 -13.01 -14.14 -4.54
N ILE A 116 -13.36 -13.10 -5.29
CA ILE A 116 -13.02 -11.70 -5.00
C ILE A 116 -14.31 -10.93 -4.76
N GLU A 117 -14.38 -10.17 -3.67
CA GLU A 117 -15.38 -9.14 -3.47
C GLU A 117 -14.82 -7.78 -3.88
N LEU A 118 -15.62 -6.95 -4.51
CA LEU A 118 -15.28 -5.60 -4.94
C LEU A 118 -16.43 -4.66 -4.61
N ASP A 119 -16.11 -3.50 -4.05
CA ASP A 119 -17.08 -2.48 -3.64
C ASP A 119 -16.45 -1.08 -3.63
N GLU A 120 -17.27 -0.04 -3.52
CA GLU A 120 -16.84 1.34 -3.39
C GLU A 120 -17.23 1.94 -2.04
N MET A 121 -16.28 2.68 -1.50
CA MET A 121 -16.50 3.49 -0.31
C MET A 121 -16.35 4.97 -0.63
N GLU A 122 -17.39 5.77 -0.34
CA GLU A 122 -17.28 7.22 -0.41
C GLU A 122 -16.31 7.73 0.65
N TYR A 123 -15.43 8.64 0.26
CA TYR A 123 -14.46 9.23 1.15
C TYR A 123 -14.34 10.74 0.96
N HIS A 124 -14.32 11.47 2.06
CA HIS A 124 -14.27 12.92 2.04
C HIS A 124 -12.83 13.45 2.13
N ARG A 125 -12.49 14.38 1.26
CA ARG A 125 -11.25 15.14 1.31
C ARG A 125 -11.55 16.60 1.63
N ARG A 126 -10.98 17.11 2.72
CA ARG A 126 -11.10 18.52 3.07
C ARG A 126 -10.21 19.37 2.20
N LYS A 127 -10.76 20.43 1.61
CA LYS A 127 -9.99 21.42 0.87
C LYS A 127 -9.10 22.22 1.82
N SER A 128 -7.92 22.63 1.36
CA SER A 128 -7.05 23.53 2.14
C SER A 128 -7.67 24.90 2.28
N HIS A 129 -7.23 25.69 3.28
CA HIS A 129 -7.71 27.08 3.51
C HIS A 129 -7.52 27.99 2.30
N LYS A 130 -6.58 27.70 1.38
CA LYS A 130 -6.35 28.44 0.14
C LYS A 130 -7.37 28.14 -0.96
N GLN A 131 -8.11 27.05 -0.83
CA GLN A 131 -9.21 26.69 -1.73
C GLN A 131 -10.53 26.99 -1.01
N LYS A 132 -11.57 27.37 -1.76
CA LYS A 132 -12.92 27.61 -1.17
C LYS A 132 -13.24 26.49 -0.16
N ARG A 133 -13.66 26.89 1.04
CA ARG A 133 -14.06 25.95 2.10
C ARG A 133 -15.06 24.93 1.53
N GLY A 134 -14.80 23.67 1.73
CA GLY A 134 -15.68 22.61 1.26
C GLY A 134 -15.05 21.22 1.40
N VAL A 135 -15.88 20.23 1.15
CA VAL A 135 -15.52 18.83 1.16
C VAL A 135 -15.68 18.28 -0.24
N ASP A 136 -14.61 17.72 -0.80
CA ASP A 136 -14.71 16.99 -2.06
C ASP A 136 -15.06 15.54 -1.73
N LYS A 137 -16.13 15.04 -2.33
CA LYS A 137 -16.43 13.62 -2.36
C LYS A 137 -15.43 12.91 -3.26
N ASN A 138 -14.88 11.83 -2.77
CA ASN A 138 -13.97 10.95 -3.50
C ASN A 138 -14.38 9.51 -3.23
N TRP A 139 -13.90 8.60 -4.05
CA TRP A 139 -14.23 7.20 -3.97
C TRP A 139 -12.98 6.37 -3.77
N PHE A 140 -13.07 5.41 -2.88
CA PHE A 140 -12.10 4.36 -2.73
C PHE A 140 -12.75 3.09 -3.28
N ILE A 141 -12.26 2.64 -4.44
CA ILE A 141 -12.72 1.43 -5.11
C ILE A 141 -11.69 0.37 -4.79
N ASP A 142 -12.10 -0.71 -4.16
CA ASP A 142 -11.17 -1.74 -3.73
C ASP A 142 -11.75 -3.14 -3.85
N SER A 143 -10.85 -4.11 -3.74
CA SER A 143 -11.20 -5.50 -3.84
C SER A 143 -10.45 -6.33 -2.81
N ILE A 144 -11.09 -7.36 -2.31
CA ILE A 144 -10.53 -8.28 -1.32
C ILE A 144 -10.68 -9.72 -1.79
N ASP A 145 -9.64 -10.51 -1.62
CA ASP A 145 -9.70 -11.96 -1.77
C ASP A 145 -10.31 -12.59 -0.51
N ILE A 146 -11.39 -13.33 -0.70
CA ILE A 146 -12.13 -13.95 0.42
C ILE A 146 -11.27 -14.94 1.20
N LYS A 147 -10.38 -15.69 0.55
CA LYS A 147 -9.55 -16.72 1.19
C LYS A 147 -8.43 -16.13 2.04
N THR A 148 -7.65 -15.23 1.47
CA THR A 148 -6.46 -14.67 2.12
C THR A 148 -6.73 -13.37 2.85
N ARG A 149 -7.89 -12.76 2.66
CA ARG A 149 -8.23 -11.40 3.13
C ARG A 149 -7.32 -10.32 2.56
N PHE A 150 -6.56 -10.62 1.53
CA PHE A 150 -5.66 -9.66 0.91
C PHE A 150 -6.45 -8.64 0.10
N MET A 151 -6.21 -7.35 0.34
CA MET A 151 -6.69 -6.27 -0.51
C MET A 151 -5.89 -6.31 -1.82
N VAL A 152 -6.50 -6.84 -2.88
CA VAL A 152 -5.82 -7.21 -4.14
C VAL A 152 -5.50 -5.99 -4.99
N SER A 153 -6.47 -5.10 -5.11
CA SER A 153 -6.36 -3.88 -5.90
C SER A 153 -7.20 -2.77 -5.28
N SER A 154 -6.70 -1.56 -5.36
CA SER A 154 -7.39 -0.37 -4.88
C SER A 154 -7.16 0.83 -5.79
N ALA A 155 -8.14 1.74 -5.85
CA ALA A 155 -8.02 3.04 -6.49
C ALA A 155 -8.69 4.13 -5.65
N TYR A 156 -7.96 5.21 -5.38
CA TYR A 156 -8.52 6.40 -4.76
C TYR A 156 -8.76 7.47 -5.83
N VAL A 157 -10.01 7.73 -6.15
CA VAL A 157 -10.41 8.52 -7.31
C VAL A 157 -11.44 9.59 -6.96
N LYS A 158 -11.52 10.63 -7.80
CA LYS A 158 -12.52 11.69 -7.65
C LYS A 158 -13.92 11.22 -8.05
N HIS A 159 -14.00 10.38 -9.08
CA HIS A 159 -15.26 9.88 -9.62
C HIS A 159 -15.18 8.35 -9.81
N ARG A 160 -16.26 7.65 -9.43
CA ARG A 160 -16.42 6.23 -9.72
C ARG A 160 -16.84 6.01 -11.18
N SER A 161 -15.91 6.28 -12.08
CA SER A 161 -16.12 6.11 -13.52
C SER A 161 -15.87 4.67 -13.95
N MET A 162 -16.42 4.30 -15.11
CA MET A 162 -16.13 2.99 -15.73
C MET A 162 -14.64 2.73 -15.90
N ASN A 163 -13.85 3.77 -16.22
CA ASN A 163 -12.41 3.67 -16.36
C ASN A 163 -11.72 3.38 -15.02
N SER A 164 -12.17 3.99 -13.92
CA SER A 164 -11.62 3.73 -12.58
C SER A 164 -11.90 2.28 -12.16
N ILE A 165 -13.09 1.78 -12.37
CA ILE A 165 -13.47 0.39 -12.10
C ILE A 165 -12.65 -0.57 -12.98
N LYS A 166 -12.52 -0.28 -14.28
CA LYS A 166 -11.72 -1.08 -15.20
C LYS A 166 -10.25 -1.17 -14.76
N GLN A 167 -9.65 -0.08 -14.27
CA GLN A 167 -8.29 -0.10 -13.75
C GLN A 167 -8.13 -1.07 -12.57
N VAL A 168 -9.07 -1.07 -11.63
CA VAL A 168 -9.05 -1.99 -10.48
C VAL A 168 -9.18 -3.43 -10.96
N LEU A 169 -10.13 -3.73 -11.85
CA LEU A 169 -10.33 -5.07 -12.40
C LEU A 169 -9.13 -5.57 -13.23
N SER A 170 -8.52 -4.70 -14.03
CA SER A 170 -7.31 -5.05 -14.79
C SER A 170 -6.16 -5.43 -13.87
N ARG A 171 -5.94 -4.67 -12.78
CA ARG A 171 -4.93 -5.01 -11.77
C ARG A 171 -5.23 -6.32 -11.04
N ILE A 172 -6.50 -6.62 -10.76
CA ILE A 172 -6.90 -7.91 -10.20
C ILE A 172 -6.49 -9.04 -11.15
N LYS A 173 -6.81 -8.91 -12.44
CA LYS A 173 -6.44 -9.89 -13.48
C LYS A 173 -4.93 -10.07 -13.61
N GLU A 174 -4.16 -8.99 -13.52
CA GLU A 174 -2.69 -9.02 -13.60
C GLU A 174 -2.05 -9.68 -12.38
N LYS A 175 -2.60 -9.46 -11.18
CA LYS A 175 -2.03 -9.94 -9.92
C LYS A 175 -2.41 -11.37 -9.58
N SER A 176 -3.58 -11.83 -10.01
CA SER A 176 -4.21 -13.09 -9.59
C SER A 176 -4.51 -13.99 -10.79
N SER A 177 -4.18 -15.28 -10.69
CA SER A 177 -4.32 -16.23 -11.80
C SER A 177 -5.55 -17.13 -11.75
N ASN A 178 -6.16 -17.32 -10.58
CA ASN A 178 -7.16 -18.38 -10.35
C ASN A 178 -8.55 -17.87 -9.99
N ILE A 179 -8.90 -16.67 -10.46
CA ILE A 179 -10.20 -16.07 -10.15
C ILE A 179 -11.30 -16.77 -10.93
N GLN A 180 -12.32 -17.22 -10.21
CA GLN A 180 -13.53 -17.84 -10.78
C GLN A 180 -14.73 -16.92 -10.67
N THR A 181 -14.87 -16.20 -9.55
CA THR A 181 -16.03 -15.35 -9.30
C THR A 181 -15.62 -13.98 -8.75
N ILE A 182 -16.22 -12.93 -9.26
CA ILE A 182 -16.16 -11.58 -8.71
C ILE A 182 -17.55 -11.20 -8.25
N THR A 183 -17.67 -10.86 -6.96
CA THR A 183 -18.92 -10.40 -6.35
C THR A 183 -18.89 -8.89 -6.20
N THR A 184 -19.95 -8.21 -6.60
CA THR A 184 -20.12 -6.76 -6.45
C THR A 184 -21.52 -6.44 -5.94
N ASP A 185 -21.74 -5.17 -5.58
CA ASP A 185 -23.09 -4.65 -5.39
C ASP A 185 -23.89 -4.54 -6.69
N GLY A 186 -25.12 -4.05 -6.60
CA GLY A 186 -26.05 -3.92 -7.71
C GLY A 186 -25.75 -2.80 -8.72
N LEU A 187 -24.59 -2.14 -8.68
CA LEU A 187 -24.24 -1.09 -9.63
C LEU A 187 -24.11 -1.67 -11.05
N THR A 188 -24.98 -1.24 -11.96
CA THR A 188 -25.09 -1.77 -13.35
C THR A 188 -23.79 -1.67 -14.15
N ALA A 189 -22.92 -0.70 -13.81
CA ALA A 189 -21.62 -0.54 -14.47
C ALA A 189 -20.74 -1.79 -14.37
N TYR A 190 -20.80 -2.54 -13.27
CA TYR A 190 -19.97 -3.71 -13.06
C TYR A 190 -20.22 -4.85 -14.05
N GLN A 191 -21.50 -5.11 -14.40
CA GLN A 191 -21.87 -6.26 -15.24
C GLN A 191 -21.10 -6.31 -16.56
N ASN A 192 -21.05 -5.17 -17.24
CA ASN A 192 -20.38 -5.08 -18.54
C ASN A 192 -18.85 -5.02 -18.42
N ILE A 193 -18.33 -4.36 -17.37
CA ILE A 193 -16.89 -4.16 -17.22
C ILE A 193 -16.20 -5.45 -16.80
N VAL A 194 -16.76 -6.23 -15.87
CA VAL A 194 -16.20 -7.53 -15.46
C VAL A 194 -16.11 -8.46 -16.67
N LYS A 195 -17.21 -8.61 -17.43
CA LYS A 195 -17.26 -9.44 -18.63
C LYS A 195 -16.20 -9.03 -19.66
N LYS A 196 -16.08 -7.73 -19.96
CA LYS A 196 -15.10 -7.20 -20.91
C LYS A 196 -13.65 -7.38 -20.43
N THR A 197 -13.39 -7.25 -19.13
CA THR A 197 -12.04 -7.32 -18.59
C THR A 197 -11.50 -8.75 -18.54
N PHE A 198 -12.31 -9.70 -18.12
CA PHE A 198 -11.88 -11.09 -17.98
C PHE A 198 -12.07 -11.92 -19.24
N GLY A 199 -13.02 -11.57 -20.09
CA GLY A 199 -13.22 -12.18 -21.39
C GLY A 199 -14.22 -13.33 -21.39
N TYR A 200 -14.44 -13.87 -22.61
CA TYR A 200 -15.40 -14.92 -22.91
C TYR A 200 -14.70 -16.05 -23.68
N ASN A 201 -14.93 -17.28 -23.27
CA ASN A 201 -14.42 -18.44 -23.98
C ASN A 201 -15.49 -18.92 -25.00
N ILE A 202 -15.17 -18.75 -26.29
CA ILE A 202 -16.05 -19.07 -27.39
C ILE A 202 -16.30 -20.58 -27.47
N LYS A 203 -15.28 -21.42 -27.18
CA LYS A 203 -15.39 -22.88 -27.30
C LYS A 203 -16.43 -23.48 -26.35
N ILE A 204 -16.40 -23.01 -25.09
CA ILE A 204 -17.33 -23.50 -24.06
C ILE A 204 -18.53 -22.57 -23.84
N ARG A 205 -18.64 -21.50 -24.63
CA ARG A 205 -19.72 -20.49 -24.56
C ARG A 205 -19.96 -19.93 -23.16
N LYS A 206 -18.87 -19.70 -22.39
CA LYS A 206 -18.96 -19.17 -21.03
C LYS A 206 -17.98 -18.02 -20.81
N TYR A 207 -18.33 -17.12 -19.91
CA TYR A 207 -17.38 -16.12 -19.40
C TYR A 207 -16.28 -16.81 -18.57
N LEU A 208 -15.06 -16.31 -18.68
CA LEU A 208 -13.91 -16.88 -17.94
C LEU A 208 -14.01 -16.64 -16.44
N VAL A 209 -14.69 -15.56 -16.03
CA VAL A 209 -14.96 -15.23 -14.64
C VAL A 209 -16.45 -14.95 -14.51
N GLU A 210 -17.10 -15.59 -13.55
CA GLU A 210 -18.48 -15.34 -13.19
C GLU A 210 -18.59 -14.00 -12.47
N HIS A 211 -19.58 -13.20 -12.85
CA HIS A 211 -19.94 -11.99 -12.13
C HIS A 211 -21.21 -12.25 -11.31
N LYS A 212 -21.06 -12.24 -9.99
CA LYS A 212 -22.16 -12.37 -9.05
C LYS A 212 -22.54 -10.99 -8.51
N VAL A 213 -23.80 -10.63 -8.67
CA VAL A 213 -24.36 -9.41 -8.06
C VAL A 213 -25.04 -9.78 -6.76
N VAL A 214 -24.80 -9.02 -5.71
CA VAL A 214 -25.38 -9.23 -4.39
C VAL A 214 -26.03 -7.93 -3.93
N ASN A 215 -27.33 -7.96 -3.72
CA ASN A 215 -28.08 -6.81 -3.28
C ASN A 215 -28.63 -7.02 -1.87
N ALA A 216 -28.00 -6.39 -0.87
CA ALA A 216 -28.39 -6.48 0.52
C ALA A 216 -29.83 -6.05 0.80
N SER A 217 -30.33 -5.01 0.07
CA SER A 217 -31.71 -4.51 0.22
C SER A 217 -32.77 -5.51 -0.28
N ARG A 218 -32.37 -6.48 -1.12
CA ARG A 218 -33.24 -7.54 -1.63
C ARG A 218 -33.05 -8.88 -0.89
N GLY A 219 -32.24 -8.92 0.16
CA GLY A 219 -31.94 -10.16 0.88
C GLY A 219 -31.09 -11.18 0.10
N GLU A 220 -30.44 -10.76 -0.99
CA GLU A 220 -29.64 -11.64 -1.88
C GLU A 220 -28.25 -11.95 -1.31
N GLY A 221 -27.93 -11.42 -0.12
CA GLY A 221 -26.65 -11.60 0.57
C GLY A 221 -25.88 -10.28 0.75
N PHE A 222 -24.65 -10.38 1.24
CA PHE A 222 -23.81 -9.23 1.60
C PHE A 222 -22.38 -9.43 1.09
N ASN A 223 -21.71 -8.35 0.72
CA ASN A 223 -20.28 -8.30 0.47
C ASN A 223 -19.52 -8.17 1.83
N ILE A 224 -19.62 -9.21 2.65
CA ILE A 224 -19.23 -9.16 4.08
C ILE A 224 -17.76 -8.79 4.27
N TRP A 225 -16.89 -9.29 3.41
CA TRP A 225 -15.45 -9.14 3.63
C TRP A 225 -14.94 -7.77 3.19
N VAL A 226 -15.43 -7.24 2.07
CA VAL A 226 -15.09 -5.90 1.63
C VAL A 226 -15.69 -4.86 2.59
N GLU A 227 -16.91 -5.07 3.08
CA GLU A 227 -17.53 -4.18 4.08
C GLU A 227 -16.75 -4.17 5.40
N ARG A 228 -16.31 -5.34 5.90
CA ARG A 228 -15.44 -5.44 7.09
C ARG A 228 -14.10 -4.74 6.88
N MET A 229 -13.54 -4.85 5.68
CA MET A 229 -12.33 -4.14 5.30
C MET A 229 -12.57 -2.62 5.31
N HIS A 230 -13.67 -2.14 4.71
CA HIS A 230 -14.09 -0.74 4.73
C HIS A 230 -14.25 -0.22 6.17
N ASN A 231 -14.84 -0.99 7.06
CA ASN A 231 -14.95 -0.63 8.47
C ASN A 231 -13.57 -0.51 9.14
N THR A 232 -12.62 -1.41 8.81
CA THR A 232 -11.24 -1.29 9.29
C THR A 232 -10.59 -0.01 8.76
N ILE A 233 -10.78 0.34 7.50
CA ILE A 233 -10.25 1.57 6.90
C ILE A 233 -10.89 2.80 7.56
N ARG A 234 -12.21 2.84 7.71
CA ARG A 234 -12.93 3.94 8.38
C ARG A 234 -12.44 4.14 9.81
N HIS A 235 -12.25 3.07 10.57
CA HIS A 235 -11.71 3.15 11.92
C HIS A 235 -10.31 3.79 11.95
N ARG A 236 -9.43 3.46 11.01
CA ARG A 236 -8.09 4.06 10.90
C ARG A 236 -8.13 5.52 10.46
N THR A 237 -9.00 5.84 9.51
CA THR A 237 -9.10 7.17 8.94
C THR A 237 -9.93 8.15 9.79
N LYS A 238 -10.69 7.66 10.77
CA LYS A 238 -11.44 8.48 11.72
C LYS A 238 -10.55 9.50 12.44
N THR A 239 -9.34 9.09 12.82
CA THR A 239 -8.35 9.97 13.47
C THR A 239 -7.84 11.08 12.57
N PHE A 240 -7.92 10.92 11.24
CA PHE A 240 -7.51 11.94 10.29
C PHE A 240 -8.55 13.06 10.11
N ARG A 241 -9.76 12.88 10.63
CA ARG A 241 -10.90 13.80 10.41
C ARG A 241 -11.13 14.11 8.93
N GLY A 242 -10.91 13.11 8.05
CA GLY A 242 -10.86 13.22 6.60
C GLY A 242 -9.45 13.51 6.07
N PHE A 243 -9.23 13.25 4.79
CA PHE A 243 -7.97 13.58 4.14
C PHE A 243 -7.86 15.08 3.87
N HIS A 244 -6.64 15.60 4.00
CA HIS A 244 -6.33 16.99 3.75
C HIS A 244 -5.31 17.12 2.61
N GLY A 245 -5.35 18.25 1.90
CA GLY A 245 -4.40 18.56 0.84
C GLY A 245 -4.80 18.01 -0.52
N SER A 246 -3.82 17.65 -1.34
CA SER A 246 -4.03 17.18 -2.71
C SER A 246 -4.56 15.74 -2.77
N LEU A 247 -5.16 15.38 -3.90
CA LEU A 247 -5.58 14.01 -4.19
C LEU A 247 -4.40 13.03 -4.08
N GLY A 248 -3.21 13.41 -4.57
CA GLY A 248 -1.99 12.60 -4.44
C GLY A 248 -1.56 12.37 -2.99
N SER A 249 -1.75 13.36 -2.11
CA SER A 249 -1.50 13.18 -0.67
C SER A 249 -2.45 12.18 -0.04
N ALA A 250 -3.73 12.22 -0.40
CA ALA A 250 -4.72 11.28 0.08
C ALA A 250 -4.44 9.87 -0.46
N TYR A 251 -4.11 9.75 -1.75
CA TYR A 251 -3.69 8.51 -2.38
C TYR A 251 -2.50 7.86 -1.65
N ALA A 252 -1.46 8.65 -1.33
CA ALA A 252 -0.30 8.14 -0.62
C ALA A 252 -0.66 7.55 0.76
N LEU A 253 -1.56 8.20 1.50
CA LEU A 253 -2.00 7.70 2.80
C LEU A 253 -2.90 6.47 2.66
N MET A 254 -3.77 6.41 1.64
CA MET A 254 -4.57 5.21 1.37
C MET A 254 -3.69 4.02 1.00
N LYS A 255 -2.62 4.22 0.21
CA LYS A 255 -1.62 3.17 -0.05
C LYS A 255 -0.93 2.71 1.23
N GLY A 256 -0.63 3.61 2.16
CA GLY A 256 -0.10 3.24 3.48
C GLY A 256 -1.08 2.40 4.32
N ILE A 257 -2.37 2.69 4.25
CA ILE A 257 -3.41 1.89 4.91
C ILE A 257 -3.52 0.50 4.27
N GLU A 258 -3.46 0.41 2.93
CA GLU A 258 -3.42 -0.86 2.19
C GLU A 258 -2.21 -1.72 2.62
N ILE A 259 -1.02 -1.11 2.69
CA ILE A 259 0.19 -1.77 3.15
C ILE A 259 0.04 -2.25 4.58
N TYR A 260 -0.46 -1.40 5.48
CA TYR A 260 -0.72 -1.76 6.87
C TYR A 260 -1.69 -2.94 6.97
N TYR A 261 -2.80 -2.90 6.25
CA TYR A 261 -3.81 -3.94 6.23
C TYR A 261 -3.24 -5.28 5.75
N ASN A 262 -2.53 -5.27 4.64
CA ASN A 262 -2.05 -6.47 3.97
C ASN A 262 -0.81 -7.09 4.63
N PHE A 263 0.13 -6.28 5.11
CA PHE A 263 1.47 -6.76 5.49
C PHE A 263 1.76 -6.64 6.99
N ILE A 264 1.10 -5.73 7.70
CA ILE A 264 1.43 -5.42 9.10
C ILE A 264 0.37 -5.95 10.08
N LYS A 265 -0.91 -5.68 9.78
CA LYS A 265 -2.02 -6.06 10.66
C LYS A 265 -2.21 -7.56 10.66
N LYS A 266 -2.18 -8.16 11.86
CA LYS A 266 -2.59 -9.54 12.08
C LYS A 266 -4.12 -9.64 12.11
N HIS A 267 -4.67 -10.70 11.54
CA HIS A 267 -6.11 -10.96 11.49
C HIS A 267 -6.46 -12.22 12.27
N GLU A 268 -7.41 -12.13 13.18
CA GLU A 268 -7.87 -13.29 13.98
C GLU A 268 -8.43 -14.40 13.09
N SER A 269 -9.24 -14.02 12.08
CA SER A 269 -9.79 -14.97 11.10
C SER A 269 -8.72 -15.71 10.28
N LEU A 270 -7.48 -15.23 10.30
CA LEU A 270 -6.32 -15.88 9.67
C LEU A 270 -5.38 -16.50 10.71
N LYS A 271 -5.88 -16.82 11.91
CA LYS A 271 -5.10 -17.41 13.01
C LYS A 271 -3.87 -16.57 13.37
N GLY A 272 -4.03 -15.26 13.42
CA GLY A 272 -2.97 -14.30 13.75
C GLY A 272 -1.96 -14.03 12.65
N LYS A 273 -2.17 -14.52 11.44
CA LYS A 273 -1.35 -14.19 10.26
C LYS A 273 -1.78 -12.89 9.62
N THR A 274 -0.89 -12.28 8.85
CA THR A 274 -1.25 -11.18 7.94
C THR A 274 -1.77 -11.74 6.61
N PRO A 275 -2.60 -11.00 5.86
CA PRO A 275 -3.03 -11.40 4.52
C PRO A 275 -1.87 -11.75 3.59
N SER A 276 -0.76 -11.00 3.66
CA SER A 276 0.42 -11.23 2.82
C SER A 276 1.12 -12.57 3.10
N GLU A 277 1.11 -13.07 4.33
CA GLU A 277 1.70 -14.38 4.65
C GLU A 277 0.97 -15.54 3.96
N LEU A 278 -0.29 -15.32 3.55
CA LEU A 278 -1.08 -16.29 2.77
C LEU A 278 -1.03 -16.00 1.25
N ALA A 279 -1.19 -14.73 0.87
CA ALA A 279 -1.25 -14.33 -0.53
C ALA A 279 0.13 -14.29 -1.21
N VAL A 280 1.22 -14.07 -0.45
CA VAL A 280 2.59 -14.00 -0.96
C VAL A 280 3.53 -14.84 -0.08
N PRO A 281 3.36 -16.17 -0.01
CA PRO A 281 4.07 -17.02 0.96
C PRO A 281 5.59 -17.04 0.77
N LYS A 282 6.07 -16.68 -0.41
CA LYS A 282 7.50 -16.55 -0.71
C LYS A 282 8.14 -15.29 -0.12
N LEU A 283 7.34 -14.26 0.20
CA LEU A 283 7.82 -13.03 0.81
C LEU A 283 7.96 -13.23 2.31
N LYS A 284 9.19 -13.40 2.77
CA LYS A 284 9.51 -13.53 4.18
C LYS A 284 9.90 -12.17 4.75
N LEU A 285 9.10 -11.64 5.66
CA LEU A 285 9.38 -10.41 6.40
C LEU A 285 9.75 -10.76 7.84
N GLY A 286 10.73 -10.03 8.39
CA GLY A 286 11.17 -10.17 9.77
C GLY A 286 10.23 -9.49 10.78
N VAL A 287 10.77 -9.18 11.94
CA VAL A 287 10.00 -8.56 13.03
C VAL A 287 9.55 -7.14 12.66
N ASN A 288 10.45 -6.32 12.11
CA ASN A 288 10.14 -4.98 11.64
C ASN A 288 9.71 -5.01 10.16
N LYS A 289 8.48 -5.42 9.92
CA LYS A 289 7.93 -5.55 8.55
C LYS A 289 7.96 -4.23 7.75
N TRP A 290 7.82 -3.08 8.42
CA TRP A 290 7.95 -1.77 7.75
C TRP A 290 9.36 -1.55 7.21
N LEU A 291 10.37 -1.88 8.00
CA LEU A 291 11.77 -1.76 7.58
C LEU A 291 12.06 -2.65 6.38
N ASP A 292 11.64 -3.90 6.47
CA ASP A 292 11.87 -4.87 5.40
C ASP A 292 11.20 -4.45 4.09
N LEU A 293 9.95 -4.00 4.14
CA LEU A 293 9.23 -3.50 2.96
C LEU A 293 9.90 -2.27 2.35
N ILE A 294 10.41 -1.35 3.18
CA ILE A 294 11.16 -0.18 2.69
C ILE A 294 12.47 -0.59 2.04
N MET A 295 13.14 -1.60 2.56
CA MET A 295 14.42 -2.08 2.02
C MET A 295 14.27 -2.87 0.73
N LEU A 296 13.11 -3.52 0.53
CA LEU A 296 12.76 -4.27 -0.68
C LEU A 296 12.24 -3.38 -1.83
N SER A 297 11.87 -2.14 -1.54
CA SER A 297 11.21 -1.22 -2.47
C SER A 297 12.13 -0.24 -3.21
#